data_e9e46629a300074311899437567a9ff6
#
_entry.id   e9e46629a300074311899437567a9ff6
#
_cell.length_a   1.000
_cell.length_b   1.000
_cell.length_c   1.000
_cell.angle_alpha   90.00
_cell.angle_beta   90.00
_cell.angle_gamma   90.00
#
_symmetry.space_group_name_H-M   'P 1'
#
loop_
_entity.id
_entity.type
_entity.pdbx_description
1 polymer ?
#
loop_
_entity_poly.entity_id
_entity_poly.type
_entity_poly.pdbx_seq_one_letter_code
_entity_poly.pdbx_strand_id
1 'polypeptide(L)'
;MKTILKNVQIKAVNSWLPSNSLEMLSLGSLYGEFEVNTIMKATGVNRVRIANKDMTSADMCRKAAEALFEQEGIGREEIDGLVFVSQTPDYILPATSILLQEKLMLSKDTVCIDIHYGCSGYIYGLFQASLWVSS
;
A
#
# COMPACT_ATOMS: atom_id res chain seq x y z
N MET A 1 3.77 -13.79 -20.81
CA MET A 1 5.03 -14.30 -20.23
C MET A 1 4.69 -15.23 -19.08
N LYS A 2 5.35 -16.36 -18.96
CA LYS A 2 5.22 -17.28 -17.82
C LYS A 2 6.60 -17.43 -17.19
N THR A 3 6.72 -17.09 -15.91
CA THR A 3 7.98 -17.14 -15.18
C THR A 3 7.76 -17.90 -13.88
N ILE A 4 8.71 -18.72 -13.48
CA ILE A 4 8.73 -19.41 -12.20
C ILE A 4 9.93 -18.87 -11.44
N LEU A 5 9.66 -18.20 -10.32
CA LEU A 5 10.67 -17.73 -9.38
C LEU A 5 10.82 -18.74 -8.25
N LYS A 6 12.06 -19.05 -7.89
CA LYS A 6 12.40 -20.01 -6.83
C LYS A 6 13.00 -19.28 -5.64
N ASN A 7 12.93 -19.88 -4.46
CA ASN A 7 13.52 -19.35 -3.22
C ASN A 7 12.96 -17.98 -2.80
N VAL A 8 11.71 -17.70 -3.16
CA VAL A 8 10.99 -16.49 -2.77
C VAL A 8 9.79 -16.87 -1.93
N GLN A 9 9.56 -16.14 -0.85
CA GLN A 9 8.37 -16.33 0.00
C GLN A 9 7.85 -14.98 0.49
N ILE A 10 6.54 -14.92 0.76
CA ILE A 10 5.95 -13.83 1.54
C ILE A 10 6.12 -14.22 3.01
N LYS A 11 6.99 -13.51 3.74
CA LYS A 11 7.29 -13.81 5.14
C LYS A 11 6.17 -13.32 6.06
N ALA A 12 5.69 -12.10 5.83
CA ALA A 12 4.64 -11.50 6.64
C ALA A 12 3.82 -10.48 5.82
N VAL A 13 2.63 -10.16 6.33
CA VAL A 13 1.73 -9.15 5.78
C VAL A 13 1.15 -8.35 6.92
N ASN A 14 1.15 -7.04 6.80
CA ASN A 14 0.49 -6.15 7.74
C ASN A 14 -0.36 -5.12 7.00
N SER A 15 -1.32 -4.53 7.70
CA SER A 15 -2.17 -3.47 7.18
C SER A 15 -2.42 -2.41 8.24
N TRP A 16 -2.58 -1.17 7.81
CA TRP A 16 -3.00 -0.08 8.67
C TRP A 16 -4.22 0.61 8.05
N LEU A 17 -5.21 0.92 8.88
CA LEU A 17 -6.45 1.57 8.45
C LEU A 17 -6.69 2.83 9.29
N PRO A 18 -7.18 3.93 8.67
CA PRO A 18 -7.64 5.11 9.40
C PRO A 18 -8.74 4.77 10.40
N SER A 19 -8.80 5.51 11.52
CA SER A 19 -9.87 5.34 12.52
C SER A 19 -11.23 5.82 12.04
N ASN A 20 -11.25 6.89 11.23
CA ASN A 20 -12.48 7.45 10.70
C ASN A 20 -13.14 6.50 9.69
N SER A 21 -14.47 6.50 9.70
CA SER A 21 -15.24 5.70 8.75
C SER A 21 -16.42 6.51 8.20
N LEU A 22 -16.85 6.15 7.00
CA LEU A 22 -18.04 6.69 6.35
C LEU A 22 -18.99 5.53 6.07
N GLU A 23 -20.23 5.67 6.51
CA GLU A 23 -21.31 4.76 6.14
C GLU A 23 -21.75 5.08 4.70
N MET A 24 -21.77 4.08 3.83
CA MET A 24 -22.12 4.28 2.42
C MET A 24 -23.51 4.89 2.24
N LEU A 25 -24.47 4.53 3.09
CA LEU A 25 -25.82 5.10 3.05
C LEU A 25 -25.86 6.62 3.23
N SER A 26 -24.90 7.21 3.95
CA SER A 26 -24.82 8.67 4.10
C SER A 26 -24.56 9.41 2.79
N LEU A 27 -24.07 8.72 1.78
CA LEU A 27 -23.83 9.26 0.44
C LEU A 27 -25.12 9.34 -0.41
N GLY A 28 -26.22 8.76 0.07
CA GLY A 28 -27.51 8.77 -0.65
C GLY A 28 -28.04 10.17 -0.92
N SER A 29 -27.82 11.12 0.01
CA SER A 29 -28.20 12.53 -0.18
C SER A 29 -27.41 13.23 -1.29
N LEU A 30 -26.20 12.76 -1.62
CA LEU A 30 -25.31 13.36 -2.62
C LEU A 30 -25.39 12.68 -3.98
N TYR A 31 -25.49 11.35 -4.01
CA TYR A 31 -25.41 10.55 -5.24
C TYR A 31 -26.72 9.83 -5.61
N GLY A 32 -27.75 9.90 -4.76
CA GLY A 32 -29.00 9.16 -4.91
C GLY A 32 -29.01 7.87 -4.08
N GLU A 33 -30.13 7.62 -3.38
CA GLU A 33 -30.25 6.43 -2.52
C GLU A 33 -30.28 5.13 -3.32
N PHE A 34 -30.90 5.15 -4.49
CA PHE A 34 -30.97 3.98 -5.37
C PHE A 34 -29.61 3.57 -5.87
N GLU A 35 -28.80 4.51 -6.34
CA GLU A 35 -27.44 4.31 -6.86
C GLU A 35 -26.52 3.77 -5.75
N VAL A 36 -26.55 4.37 -4.57
CA VAL A 36 -25.76 3.94 -3.41
C VAL A 36 -26.16 2.53 -2.99
N ASN A 37 -27.45 2.23 -2.89
CA ASN A 37 -27.92 0.88 -2.55
C ASN A 37 -27.51 -0.17 -3.61
N THR A 38 -27.52 0.21 -4.89
CA THR A 38 -27.10 -0.67 -5.98
C THR A 38 -25.62 -1.00 -5.85
N ILE A 39 -24.76 -0.01 -5.59
CA ILE A 39 -23.32 -0.22 -5.39
C ILE A 39 -23.07 -1.08 -4.14
N MET A 40 -23.74 -0.78 -3.04
CA MET A 40 -23.61 -1.56 -1.79
C MET A 40 -23.97 -3.04 -2.01
N LYS A 41 -25.06 -3.31 -2.72
CA LYS A 41 -25.45 -4.69 -3.06
C LYS A 41 -24.44 -5.39 -3.98
N ALA A 42 -23.91 -4.67 -4.95
CA ALA A 42 -22.98 -5.23 -5.92
C ALA A 42 -21.59 -5.51 -5.31
N THR A 43 -21.15 -4.67 -4.38
CA THR A 43 -19.80 -4.74 -3.78
C THR A 43 -19.76 -5.41 -2.41
N GLY A 44 -20.88 -5.46 -1.70
CA GLY A 44 -20.95 -5.87 -0.29
C GLY A 44 -20.36 -4.83 0.69
N VAL A 45 -19.93 -3.66 0.19
CA VAL A 45 -19.31 -2.61 1.03
C VAL A 45 -20.36 -1.72 1.64
N ASN A 46 -20.48 -1.76 2.96
CA ASN A 46 -21.43 -0.91 3.72
C ASN A 46 -20.74 0.29 4.37
N ARG A 47 -19.44 0.16 4.63
CA ARG A 47 -18.63 1.19 5.30
C ARG A 47 -17.24 1.22 4.71
N VAL A 48 -16.67 2.41 4.54
CA VAL A 48 -15.28 2.62 4.11
C VAL A 48 -14.49 3.37 5.17
N ARG A 49 -13.19 3.12 5.26
CA ARG A 49 -12.28 3.90 6.09
C ARG A 49 -11.80 5.12 5.32
N ILE A 50 -11.75 6.25 6.01
CA ILE A 50 -11.38 7.54 5.41
C ILE A 50 -10.19 8.12 6.15
N ALA A 51 -9.14 8.41 5.40
CA ALA A 51 -7.98 9.13 5.90
C ALA A 51 -8.34 10.59 6.26
N ASN A 52 -7.64 11.15 7.21
CA ASN A 52 -7.69 12.59 7.46
C ASN A 52 -7.15 13.36 6.24
N LYS A 53 -7.54 14.63 6.11
CA LYS A 53 -7.18 15.46 4.94
C LYS A 53 -5.66 15.58 4.71
N ASP A 54 -4.88 15.53 5.79
CA ASP A 54 -3.42 15.69 5.75
C ASP A 54 -2.67 14.34 5.69
N MET A 55 -3.40 13.23 5.56
CA MET A 55 -2.83 11.88 5.52
C MET A 55 -2.77 11.36 4.10
N THR A 56 -1.60 11.02 3.65
CA THR A 56 -1.34 10.48 2.32
C THR A 56 -1.33 8.94 2.30
N SER A 57 -1.31 8.37 1.08
CA SER A 57 -1.13 6.92 0.91
C SER A 57 0.25 6.46 1.44
N ALA A 58 1.29 7.28 1.28
CA ALA A 58 2.61 6.99 1.83
C ALA A 58 2.61 6.96 3.36
N ASP A 59 1.90 7.88 4.02
CA ASP A 59 1.78 7.88 5.48
C ASP A 59 1.10 6.61 6.01
N MET A 60 0.08 6.14 5.32
CA MET A 60 -0.59 4.87 5.66
C MET A 60 0.35 3.67 5.45
N CYS A 61 1.07 3.63 4.33
CA CYS A 61 2.07 2.60 4.06
C CYS A 61 3.19 2.60 5.10
N ARG A 62 3.68 3.78 5.50
CA ARG A 62 4.68 3.91 6.56
C ARG A 62 4.21 3.28 7.87
N LYS A 63 2.99 3.60 8.31
CA LYS A 63 2.41 3.04 9.54
C LYS A 63 2.25 1.52 9.48
N ALA A 64 1.85 1.00 8.32
CA ALA A 64 1.75 -0.45 8.11
C ALA A 64 3.14 -1.12 8.15
N ALA A 65 4.16 -0.50 7.54
CA ALA A 65 5.52 -1.00 7.55
C ALA A 65 6.14 -0.97 8.96
N GLU A 66 5.98 0.13 9.71
CA GLU A 66 6.44 0.25 11.10
C GLU A 66 5.83 -0.84 11.97
N ALA A 67 4.51 -1.05 11.87
CA ALA A 67 3.82 -2.11 12.61
C ALA A 67 4.29 -3.51 12.19
N LEU A 68 4.63 -3.72 10.91
CA LEU A 68 5.19 -4.98 10.42
C LEU A 68 6.57 -5.24 11.02
N PHE A 69 7.46 -4.23 11.04
CA PHE A 69 8.79 -4.35 11.61
C PHE A 69 8.74 -4.71 13.11
N GLU A 70 7.86 -4.05 13.87
CA GLU A 70 7.67 -4.33 15.28
C GLU A 70 7.13 -5.74 15.51
N GLN A 71 6.10 -6.14 14.75
CA GLN A 71 5.44 -7.44 14.93
C GLN A 71 6.36 -8.61 14.62
N GLU A 72 7.17 -8.47 13.56
CA GLU A 72 8.04 -9.56 13.08
C GLU A 72 9.47 -9.46 13.63
N GLY A 73 9.80 -8.39 14.36
CA GLY A 73 11.14 -8.16 14.88
C GLY A 73 12.18 -7.94 13.76
N ILE A 74 11.76 -7.32 12.65
CA ILE A 74 12.64 -7.07 11.49
C ILE A 74 13.44 -5.79 11.73
N GLY A 75 14.74 -5.86 11.66
CA GLY A 75 15.64 -4.73 11.67
C GLY A 75 15.53 -3.93 10.37
N ARG A 76 15.62 -2.61 10.46
CA ARG A 76 15.56 -1.74 9.28
C ARG A 76 16.76 -1.95 8.34
N GLU A 77 17.87 -2.37 8.88
CA GLU A 77 19.08 -2.76 8.17
C GLU A 77 18.97 -4.05 7.37
N GLU A 78 17.92 -4.85 7.64
CA GLU A 78 17.63 -6.08 6.90
C GLU A 78 16.81 -5.82 5.61
N ILE A 79 16.42 -4.56 5.37
CA ILE A 79 15.58 -4.20 4.22
C ILE A 79 16.45 -3.73 3.06
N ASP A 80 16.63 -4.59 2.07
CA ASP A 80 17.41 -4.31 0.87
C ASP A 80 16.61 -3.65 -0.25
N GLY A 81 15.28 -3.76 -0.23
CA GLY A 81 14.43 -3.20 -1.27
C GLY A 81 13.07 -2.70 -0.77
N LEU A 82 12.61 -1.59 -1.34
CA LEU A 82 11.30 -0.99 -1.10
C LEU A 82 10.57 -0.75 -2.43
N VAL A 83 9.45 -1.40 -2.62
CA VAL A 83 8.56 -1.19 -3.78
C VAL A 83 7.29 -0.52 -3.29
N PHE A 84 7.12 0.75 -3.62
CA PHE A 84 5.89 1.49 -3.33
C PHE A 84 4.92 1.39 -4.51
N VAL A 85 3.73 0.86 -4.27
CA VAL A 85 2.70 0.71 -5.31
C VAL A 85 1.50 1.57 -4.98
N SER A 86 1.21 2.57 -5.81
CA SER A 86 0.07 3.46 -5.60
C SER A 86 -0.39 4.12 -6.91
N GLN A 87 -1.69 4.42 -7.01
CA GLN A 87 -2.23 5.32 -8.05
C GLN A 87 -2.09 6.79 -7.66
N THR A 88 -1.87 7.06 -6.37
CA THR A 88 -1.82 8.41 -5.79
C THR A 88 -0.53 8.58 -5.01
N PRO A 89 0.63 8.66 -5.70
CA PRO A 89 1.89 8.96 -5.04
C PRO A 89 1.84 10.37 -4.46
N ASP A 90 2.61 10.62 -3.41
CA ASP A 90 2.68 11.95 -2.79
C ASP A 90 3.30 12.97 -3.76
N TYR A 91 4.31 12.52 -4.51
CA TYR A 91 5.02 13.32 -5.51
C TYR A 91 5.36 12.45 -6.73
N ILE A 92 5.49 13.11 -7.89
CA ILE A 92 6.03 12.48 -9.09
C ILE A 92 7.55 12.42 -8.98
N LEU A 93 8.17 13.47 -8.43
CA LEU A 93 9.60 13.59 -8.22
C LEU A 93 9.88 14.45 -6.98
N PRO A 94 10.71 14.01 -6.01
CA PRO A 94 11.32 12.68 -5.94
C PRO A 94 10.29 11.56 -5.81
N ALA A 95 10.68 10.32 -6.16
CA ALA A 95 9.81 9.15 -6.00
C ALA A 95 9.36 9.00 -4.53
N THR A 96 8.10 8.61 -4.31
CA THR A 96 7.54 8.47 -2.96
C THR A 96 8.28 7.41 -2.14
N SER A 97 8.76 6.33 -2.78
CA SER A 97 9.59 5.31 -2.14
C SER A 97 10.88 5.87 -1.54
N ILE A 98 11.50 6.87 -2.17
CA ILE A 98 12.71 7.55 -1.64
C ILE A 98 12.36 8.33 -0.35
N LEU A 99 11.22 9.00 -0.33
CA LEU A 99 10.75 9.68 0.88
C LEU A 99 10.40 8.68 1.98
N LEU A 100 9.83 7.54 1.63
CA LEU A 100 9.53 6.46 2.58
C LEU A 100 10.81 5.81 3.11
N GLN A 101 11.85 5.65 2.30
CA GLN A 101 13.17 5.17 2.75
C GLN A 101 13.69 6.01 3.92
N GLU A 102 13.64 7.34 3.79
CA GLU A 102 14.05 8.26 4.85
C GLU A 102 13.12 8.18 6.07
N LYS A 103 11.81 8.28 5.85
CA LYS A 103 10.80 8.24 6.93
C LYS A 103 10.81 6.93 7.72
N LEU A 104 11.13 5.82 7.07
CA LEU A 104 11.28 4.49 7.69
C LEU A 104 12.67 4.25 8.27
N MET A 105 13.59 5.20 8.08
CA MET A 105 15.01 5.09 8.51
C MET A 105 15.70 3.84 7.93
N LEU A 106 15.41 3.49 6.67
CA LEU A 106 16.08 2.40 5.98
C LEU A 106 17.50 2.79 5.56
N SER A 107 18.33 1.80 5.26
CA SER A 107 19.66 2.05 4.71
C SER A 107 19.60 2.90 3.43
N LYS A 108 20.62 3.73 3.20
CA LYS A 108 20.77 4.46 1.93
C LYS A 108 21.04 3.54 0.74
N ASP A 109 21.49 2.31 1.03
CA ASP A 109 21.73 1.28 0.02
C ASP A 109 20.46 0.51 -0.36
N THR A 110 19.34 0.70 0.38
CA THR A 110 18.05 0.10 0.04
C THR A 110 17.58 0.57 -1.33
N VAL A 111 17.33 -0.35 -2.23
CA VAL A 111 16.81 -0.05 -3.58
C VAL A 111 15.33 0.38 -3.48
N CYS A 112 15.00 1.55 -4.01
CA CYS A 112 13.65 2.12 -3.90
C CYS A 112 13.05 2.39 -5.28
N ILE A 113 11.82 1.90 -5.53
CA ILE A 113 11.07 2.21 -6.76
C ILE A 113 9.60 2.48 -6.46
N ASP A 114 8.98 3.30 -7.30
CA ASP A 114 7.53 3.50 -7.37
C ASP A 114 6.95 2.74 -8.57
N ILE A 115 5.79 2.12 -8.37
CA ILE A 115 4.98 1.52 -9.43
C ILE A 115 3.62 2.20 -9.41
N HIS A 116 3.35 3.02 -10.43
CA HIS A 116 2.09 3.76 -10.57
C HIS A 116 1.05 2.92 -11.29
N TYR A 117 0.42 2.02 -10.55
CA TYR A 117 -0.59 1.09 -11.06
C TYR A 117 -1.79 1.01 -10.13
N GLY A 118 -2.93 0.63 -10.69
CA GLY A 118 -4.13 0.31 -9.95
C GLY A 118 -4.13 -1.11 -9.38
N CYS A 119 -5.27 -1.79 -9.45
CA CYS A 119 -5.50 -3.09 -8.83
C CYS A 119 -4.44 -4.16 -9.18
N SER A 120 -3.94 -4.17 -10.42
CA SER A 120 -2.88 -5.08 -10.86
C SER A 120 -1.49 -4.71 -10.33
N GLY A 121 -1.31 -3.51 -9.80
CA GLY A 121 -0.03 -3.02 -9.28
C GLY A 121 0.55 -3.91 -8.18
N TYR A 122 -0.31 -4.49 -7.34
CA TYR A 122 0.12 -5.44 -6.32
C TYR A 122 0.90 -6.63 -6.91
N ILE A 123 0.40 -7.19 -8.01
CA ILE A 123 1.07 -8.32 -8.69
C ILE A 123 2.39 -7.88 -9.31
N TYR A 124 2.43 -6.68 -9.92
CA TYR A 124 3.68 -6.12 -10.45
C TYR A 124 4.70 -5.83 -9.35
N GLY A 125 4.25 -5.29 -8.23
CA GLY A 125 5.12 -5.05 -7.07
C GLY A 125 5.72 -6.34 -6.50
N LEU A 126 4.89 -7.37 -6.29
CA LEU A 126 5.35 -8.70 -5.87
C LEU A 126 6.34 -9.31 -6.87
N PHE A 127 6.06 -9.21 -8.16
CA PHE A 127 6.94 -9.72 -9.19
C PHE A 127 8.30 -9.02 -9.17
N GLN A 128 8.30 -7.68 -9.07
CA GLN A 128 9.53 -6.90 -9.00
C GLN A 128 10.36 -7.24 -7.75
N ALA A 129 9.74 -7.27 -6.58
CA ALA A 129 10.40 -7.66 -5.34
C ALA A 129 10.95 -9.10 -5.42
N SER A 130 10.17 -10.01 -6.01
CA SER A 130 10.58 -11.41 -6.18
C SER A 130 11.80 -11.56 -7.12
N LEU A 131 11.91 -10.73 -8.14
CA LEU A 131 13.10 -10.70 -9.02
C LEU A 131 14.34 -10.28 -8.23
N TRP A 132 14.25 -9.26 -7.38
CA TRP A 132 15.37 -8.81 -6.55
C TRP A 132 15.83 -9.89 -5.56
N VAL A 133 14.90 -10.58 -4.92
CA VAL A 133 15.22 -11.65 -3.95
C VAL A 133 15.78 -12.89 -4.63
N SER A 134 15.44 -13.15 -5.90
CA SER A 134 15.88 -14.34 -6.64
C SER A 134 17.19 -14.13 -7.42
N SER A 135 17.71 -12.91 -7.48
CA SER A 135 18.98 -12.59 -8.13
C SER A 135 20.15 -12.74 -7.16
#